data_a4bc8f525f3e4d677abafc7a2d2680b9
#
_entry.id   a4bc8f525f3e4d677abafc7a2d2680b9
#
_cell.length_a   1.000
_cell.length_b   1.000
_cell.length_c   1.000
_cell.angle_alpha   90.00
_cell.angle_beta   90.00
_cell.angle_gamma   90.00
#
_symmetry.space_group_name_H-M   'P 1'
#
loop_
_entity.id
_entity.type
_entity.pdbx_description
1 polymer ?
#
loop_
_entity_poly.entity_id
_entity_poly.type
_entity_poly.pdbx_seq_one_letter_code
_entity_poly.pdbx_strand_id
1 'polypeptide(L)'
;LKVDLYNYIVAAQKMSRRQMLKGSAALGAVAMMPKNALADAHSNVRAEILKIPGVGAGSPTDSDWQKVGELCLGATKGNVAEGEFSGVELTFMGLNNQNLHNFLFRGFLKPWEAYTGAKINWIDLAQADYNARLQQSIATGTIDFDIIEMGAPFEGDVLGKGLASEMPDWVKKQIDMDDYVAYLKAPVGTWGGKTYRVSIDGDCHTFAYRKDYFGDGAIGGANVPTTWQEINQVSKDLIGKEDPLTGLPAHGYLDPLKGWGGFGFYFLENRASAYAKHPNSPAWLFEPDTMKPMVNNPAWVQAIQDVMDLIEAGAYPTDQINADPGTTAFQQFLAGTGSMLMWWGDVGSSARTSDTSVVGDVVGFSVNPASDRVYNAQAGTWEETRNEAPNMAYIGWGVYVMATVEGDEKKKKAAWSAAAHLGGKDLSLWASAYPSGFQPYRQSHFQFEEWEEAGYDRAYVEDYLGSNADSYNHPNAAIEPRVPGIFQYYSVAEDELAKGYAGQYGSAQETADAIAAAWEKITDQIGRDSQITVYKASLGM
;
A
#
# COMPACT_ATOMS: atom_id res chain seq x y z
N LEU A 1 15.02 1.86 28.20
CA LEU A 1 13.84 2.72 27.98
C LEU A 1 13.04 2.08 26.84
N LYS A 2 11.91 1.43 27.17
CA LYS A 2 10.98 0.91 26.15
C LYS A 2 10.29 2.12 25.54
N VAL A 3 10.60 2.45 24.30
CA VAL A 3 9.83 3.40 23.50
C VAL A 3 8.68 2.59 22.93
N ASP A 4 7.47 2.84 23.39
CA ASP A 4 6.27 2.32 22.81
C ASP A 4 6.09 2.99 21.43
N LEU A 5 6.17 2.22 20.36
CA LEU A 5 6.08 2.71 18.98
C LEU A 5 4.77 3.46 18.73
N TYR A 6 3.68 3.05 19.38
CA TYR A 6 2.41 3.76 19.36
C TYR A 6 2.57 5.20 19.87
N ASN A 7 3.22 5.40 21.01
CA ASN A 7 3.49 6.73 21.56
C ASN A 7 4.47 7.52 20.69
N TYR A 8 5.42 6.86 20.04
CA TYR A 8 6.32 7.47 19.07
C TYR A 8 5.54 7.99 17.84
N ILE A 9 4.66 7.19 17.25
CA ILE A 9 3.84 7.59 16.11
C ILE A 9 2.91 8.75 16.48
N VAL A 10 2.24 8.68 17.63
CA VAL A 10 1.36 9.75 18.13
C VAL A 10 2.13 11.03 18.43
N ALA A 11 3.35 10.93 18.95
CA ALA A 11 4.22 12.06 19.22
C ALA A 11 4.78 12.67 17.93
N ALA A 12 5.22 11.85 16.99
CA ALA A 12 5.75 12.28 15.70
C ALA A 12 4.73 13.08 14.88
N GLN A 13 3.46 12.67 14.92
CA GLN A 13 2.36 13.39 14.26
C GLN A 13 2.12 14.81 14.82
N LYS A 14 2.59 15.12 16.03
CA LYS A 14 2.39 16.41 16.71
C LYS A 14 3.62 17.31 16.71
N MET A 15 4.76 16.84 16.20
CA MET A 15 6.05 17.54 16.32
C MET A 15 6.61 17.98 14.97
N SER A 16 7.17 19.19 14.92
CA SER A 16 7.96 19.65 13.78
C SER A 16 9.37 19.00 13.79
N ARG A 17 9.99 18.87 12.60
CA ARG A 17 11.34 18.29 12.39
C ARG A 17 12.40 18.77 13.40
N ARG A 18 12.29 20.03 13.84
CA ARG A 18 13.22 20.65 14.82
C ARG A 18 12.98 20.17 16.25
N GLN A 19 11.80 19.66 16.55
CA GLN A 19 11.42 19.09 17.84
C GLN A 19 11.77 17.61 17.92
N MET A 20 11.67 16.85 16.81
CA MET A 20 12.12 15.45 16.74
C MET A 20 13.61 15.29 17.07
N LEU A 21 14.47 16.12 16.48
CA LEU A 21 15.92 16.07 16.70
C LEU A 21 16.36 16.50 18.12
N LYS A 22 15.47 17.14 18.89
CA LYS A 22 15.72 17.51 20.29
C LYS A 22 15.03 16.61 21.31
N GLY A 23 14.07 15.77 20.88
CA GLY A 23 13.21 14.97 21.74
C GLY A 23 13.81 13.64 22.21
N SER A 24 14.94 13.19 21.65
CA SER A 24 15.63 11.99 22.07
C SER A 24 16.25 12.06 23.49
N ALA A 25 16.11 13.17 24.20
CA ALA A 25 16.69 13.37 25.53
C ALA A 25 15.68 13.64 26.67
N ALA A 26 14.36 13.68 26.41
CA ALA A 26 13.39 14.02 27.46
C ALA A 26 12.04 13.32 27.27
N LEU A 27 11.95 12.05 27.65
CA LEU A 27 10.68 11.34 27.86
C LEU A 27 10.59 10.85 29.31
N GLY A 28 10.18 11.73 30.18
CA GLY A 28 9.72 11.42 31.52
C GLY A 28 8.30 11.96 31.71
N ALA A 29 7.40 11.05 32.12
CA ALA A 29 6.04 11.24 32.61
C ALA A 29 4.92 11.36 31.54
N VAL A 30 4.31 10.22 31.20
CA VAL A 30 2.93 10.14 30.72
C VAL A 30 2.06 9.62 31.87
N ALA A 31 1.10 10.45 32.30
CA ALA A 31 0.13 10.08 33.33
C ALA A 31 -0.80 8.97 32.80
N MET A 32 -0.97 7.91 33.58
CA MET A 32 -1.94 6.84 33.33
C MET A 32 -3.37 7.42 33.34
N MET A 33 -4.08 7.32 32.23
CA MET A 33 -5.54 7.50 32.21
C MET A 33 -6.23 6.22 32.72
N PRO A 34 -7.35 6.32 33.44
CA PRO A 34 -8.07 5.15 33.91
C PRO A 34 -8.64 4.34 32.74
N LYS A 35 -8.39 3.04 32.74
CA LYS A 35 -8.94 2.10 31.76
C LYS A 35 -10.47 2.04 31.93
N ASN A 36 -11.23 2.37 30.89
CA ASN A 36 -12.67 2.21 30.85
C ASN A 36 -13.05 0.76 30.52
N ALA A 37 -14.16 0.26 31.05
CA ALA A 37 -14.69 -1.10 30.82
C ALA A 37 -14.85 -1.48 29.32
N LEU A 38 -15.04 -0.49 28.44
CA LEU A 38 -15.05 -0.67 26.98
C LEU A 38 -13.65 -1.04 26.43
N ALA A 39 -12.58 -0.49 26.99
CA ALA A 39 -11.21 -0.83 26.60
C ALA A 39 -10.86 -2.29 26.96
N ASP A 40 -11.37 -2.77 28.11
CA ASP A 40 -11.14 -4.16 28.53
C ASP A 40 -11.93 -5.18 27.66
N ALA A 41 -13.12 -4.83 27.17
CA ALA A 41 -13.87 -5.67 26.24
C ALA A 41 -13.19 -5.78 24.86
N HIS A 42 -12.65 -4.69 24.35
CA HIS A 42 -11.88 -4.69 23.10
C HIS A 42 -10.55 -5.47 23.24
N SER A 43 -9.85 -5.36 24.36
CA SER A 43 -8.61 -6.10 24.58
C SER A 43 -8.84 -7.62 24.60
N ASN A 44 -9.96 -8.08 25.13
CA ASN A 44 -10.32 -9.50 25.14
C ASN A 44 -10.63 -10.05 23.75
N VAL A 45 -11.38 -9.29 22.90
CA VAL A 45 -11.67 -9.69 21.53
C VAL A 45 -10.40 -9.79 20.72
N ARG A 46 -9.49 -8.83 20.82
CA ARG A 46 -8.20 -8.82 20.14
C ARG A 46 -7.34 -10.02 20.50
N ALA A 47 -7.20 -10.31 21.79
CA ALA A 47 -6.44 -11.47 22.27
C ALA A 47 -7.03 -12.81 21.77
N GLU A 48 -8.34 -12.89 21.54
CA GLU A 48 -8.97 -14.08 20.98
C GLU A 48 -8.76 -14.20 19.47
N ILE A 49 -8.96 -13.12 18.70
CA ILE A 49 -8.82 -13.16 17.23
C ILE A 49 -7.38 -13.42 16.80
N LEU A 50 -6.39 -12.85 17.47
CA LEU A 50 -4.97 -13.01 17.13
C LEU A 50 -4.42 -14.44 17.34
N LYS A 51 -5.22 -15.32 17.96
CA LYS A 51 -4.92 -16.75 18.07
C LYS A 51 -5.52 -17.62 16.96
N ILE A 52 -6.16 -17.01 15.93
CA ILE A 52 -6.92 -17.72 14.89
C ILE A 52 -6.35 -17.45 13.48
N PRO A 53 -5.65 -18.41 12.89
CA PRO A 53 -4.67 -19.32 13.49
C PRO A 53 -3.46 -18.52 13.91
N GLY A 54 -2.59 -19.05 14.77
CA GLY A 54 -1.31 -18.40 15.10
C GLY A 54 -0.30 -18.51 13.95
N VAL A 55 0.73 -17.66 13.97
CA VAL A 55 1.88 -17.76 13.07
C VAL A 55 2.49 -19.16 13.15
N GLY A 56 2.73 -19.79 12.00
CA GLY A 56 3.23 -21.17 11.91
C GLY A 56 2.15 -22.26 12.02
N ALA A 57 0.87 -21.90 12.16
CA ALA A 57 -0.24 -22.87 12.19
C ALA A 57 -0.82 -23.19 10.79
N GLY A 58 -0.22 -22.65 9.74
CA GLY A 58 -0.69 -22.74 8.34
C GLY A 58 -1.63 -21.61 7.95
N SER A 59 -2.06 -21.58 6.69
CA SER A 59 -2.97 -20.56 6.17
C SER A 59 -4.35 -20.64 6.83
N PRO A 60 -5.01 -19.51 7.14
CA PRO A 60 -6.38 -19.48 7.62
C PRO A 60 -7.35 -20.14 6.66
N THR A 61 -8.41 -20.75 7.23
CA THR A 61 -9.50 -21.39 6.50
C THR A 61 -10.75 -20.51 6.50
N ASP A 62 -11.74 -20.86 5.67
CA ASP A 62 -13.07 -20.22 5.68
C ASP A 62 -13.70 -20.19 7.08
N SER A 63 -13.48 -21.24 7.88
CA SER A 63 -13.96 -21.31 9.26
C SER A 63 -13.28 -20.30 10.17
N ASP A 64 -11.98 -20.10 9.99
CA ASP A 64 -11.21 -19.12 10.75
C ASP A 64 -11.68 -17.70 10.43
N TRP A 65 -11.86 -17.37 9.16
CA TRP A 65 -12.38 -16.06 8.74
C TRP A 65 -13.78 -15.79 9.27
N GLN A 66 -14.67 -16.79 9.25
CA GLN A 66 -16.00 -16.67 9.85
C GLN A 66 -15.92 -16.45 11.36
N LYS A 67 -15.02 -17.15 12.03
CA LYS A 67 -14.82 -16.99 13.48
C LYS A 67 -14.34 -15.58 13.84
N VAL A 68 -13.38 -15.05 13.08
CA VAL A 68 -12.91 -13.66 13.25
C VAL A 68 -14.08 -12.67 13.03
N GLY A 69 -14.83 -12.82 11.95
CA GLY A 69 -16.00 -11.98 11.67
C GLY A 69 -17.07 -12.04 12.78
N GLU A 70 -17.31 -13.24 13.36
CA GLU A 70 -18.25 -13.42 14.47
C GLU A 70 -17.81 -12.66 15.75
N LEU A 71 -16.53 -12.79 16.11
CA LEU A 71 -15.97 -12.11 17.27
C LEU A 71 -15.99 -10.58 17.11
N CYS A 72 -15.87 -10.08 15.89
CA CYS A 72 -15.89 -8.64 15.56
C CYS A 72 -17.30 -8.04 15.40
N LEU A 73 -18.39 -8.80 15.57
CA LEU A 73 -19.76 -8.29 15.42
C LEU A 73 -20.17 -7.24 16.47
N GLY A 74 -19.40 -7.05 17.53
CA GLY A 74 -19.76 -6.14 18.63
C GLY A 74 -20.08 -4.72 18.18
N ALA A 75 -19.24 -4.13 17.33
CA ALA A 75 -19.45 -2.78 16.79
C ALA A 75 -20.69 -2.68 15.89
N THR A 76 -20.96 -3.72 15.08
CA THR A 76 -22.19 -3.81 14.26
C THR A 76 -23.43 -3.84 15.14
N LYS A 77 -23.45 -4.68 16.19
CA LYS A 77 -24.58 -4.80 17.14
C LYS A 77 -24.88 -3.50 17.89
N GLY A 78 -23.92 -2.60 18.01
CA GLY A 78 -24.14 -1.27 18.58
C GLY A 78 -24.94 -0.31 17.70
N ASN A 79 -25.04 -0.58 16.38
CA ASN A 79 -25.66 0.31 15.38
C ASN A 79 -26.81 -0.33 14.61
N VAL A 80 -26.94 -1.65 14.63
CA VAL A 80 -27.88 -2.44 13.82
C VAL A 80 -28.54 -3.50 14.69
N ALA A 81 -29.85 -3.61 14.60
CA ALA A 81 -30.62 -4.63 15.29
C ALA A 81 -30.56 -5.98 14.55
N GLU A 82 -30.74 -7.08 15.26
CA GLU A 82 -30.85 -8.41 14.66
C GLU A 82 -32.03 -8.47 13.66
N GLY A 83 -31.76 -8.98 12.46
CA GLY A 83 -32.77 -9.08 11.39
C GLY A 83 -33.18 -7.75 10.75
N GLU A 84 -32.55 -6.62 11.09
CA GLU A 84 -32.94 -5.29 10.61
C GLU A 84 -32.94 -5.19 9.07
N PHE A 85 -32.05 -5.92 8.42
CA PHE A 85 -31.92 -5.87 6.96
C PHE A 85 -32.53 -7.09 6.25
N SER A 86 -33.45 -7.82 6.92
CA SER A 86 -34.14 -8.96 6.30
C SER A 86 -34.76 -8.56 4.96
N GLY A 87 -34.48 -9.32 3.92
CA GLY A 87 -34.93 -9.10 2.55
C GLY A 87 -34.13 -8.08 1.75
N VAL A 88 -33.07 -7.49 2.32
CA VAL A 88 -32.12 -6.66 1.56
C VAL A 88 -31.12 -7.56 0.86
N GLU A 89 -30.90 -7.33 -0.44
CA GLU A 89 -29.83 -7.94 -1.22
C GLU A 89 -28.87 -6.84 -1.68
N LEU A 90 -27.59 -7.06 -1.45
CA LEU A 90 -26.48 -6.18 -1.86
C LEU A 90 -25.62 -6.91 -2.88
N THR A 91 -25.08 -6.18 -3.85
CA THR A 91 -24.08 -6.70 -4.77
C THR A 91 -22.72 -6.11 -4.43
N PHE A 92 -21.72 -6.97 -4.18
CA PHE A 92 -20.36 -6.58 -3.85
C PHE A 92 -19.42 -6.99 -4.98
N MET A 93 -18.71 -6.02 -5.57
CA MET A 93 -17.67 -6.26 -6.57
C MET A 93 -16.28 -6.15 -5.95
N GLY A 94 -15.44 -7.16 -6.16
CA GLY A 94 -14.06 -7.17 -5.69
C GLY A 94 -13.20 -8.22 -6.39
N LEU A 95 -11.96 -8.29 -5.98
CA LEU A 95 -10.98 -9.20 -6.56
C LEU A 95 -11.19 -10.64 -6.10
N ASN A 96 -10.93 -11.56 -7.01
CA ASN A 96 -10.96 -13.01 -6.77
C ASN A 96 -9.52 -13.52 -6.56
N ASN A 97 -8.91 -13.17 -5.45
CA ASN A 97 -7.60 -13.65 -5.06
C ASN A 97 -7.71 -14.60 -3.87
N GLN A 98 -7.02 -15.74 -3.95
CA GLN A 98 -7.03 -16.72 -2.87
C GLN A 98 -6.40 -16.11 -1.60
N ASN A 99 -7.07 -16.29 -0.46
CA ASN A 99 -6.70 -15.75 0.85
C ASN A 99 -6.70 -14.21 0.95
N LEU A 100 -7.24 -13.51 -0.03
CA LEU A 100 -7.31 -12.07 -0.12
C LEU A 100 -8.70 -11.60 -0.55
N HIS A 101 -8.99 -10.31 -0.33
CA HIS A 101 -10.11 -9.60 -0.94
C HIS A 101 -11.46 -10.33 -0.73
N ASN A 102 -12.19 -10.63 -1.79
CA ASN A 102 -13.52 -11.25 -1.68
C ASN A 102 -13.54 -12.60 -0.96
N PHE A 103 -12.48 -13.42 -1.04
CA PHE A 103 -12.41 -14.66 -0.26
C PHE A 103 -12.47 -14.37 1.24
N LEU A 104 -11.62 -13.45 1.69
CA LEU A 104 -11.54 -13.02 3.08
C LEU A 104 -12.85 -12.36 3.53
N PHE A 105 -13.36 -11.41 2.71
CA PHE A 105 -14.57 -10.66 3.04
C PHE A 105 -15.82 -11.53 3.15
N ARG A 106 -15.94 -12.59 2.34
CA ARG A 106 -17.02 -13.58 2.50
C ARG A 106 -17.02 -14.23 3.87
N GLY A 107 -15.83 -14.65 4.31
CA GLY A 107 -15.68 -15.21 5.65
C GLY A 107 -16.10 -14.23 6.72
N PHE A 108 -15.57 -13.02 6.69
CA PHE A 108 -15.87 -11.97 7.67
C PHE A 108 -17.34 -11.54 7.66
N LEU A 109 -17.96 -11.45 6.48
CA LEU A 109 -19.35 -10.99 6.35
C LEU A 109 -20.40 -12.09 6.55
N LYS A 110 -20.02 -13.37 6.58
CA LYS A 110 -20.98 -14.46 6.82
C LYS A 110 -21.73 -14.34 8.15
N PRO A 111 -21.07 -14.05 9.30
CA PRO A 111 -21.75 -13.79 10.56
C PRO A 111 -22.56 -12.49 10.54
N TRP A 112 -22.11 -11.46 9.80
CA TRP A 112 -22.85 -10.23 9.60
C TRP A 112 -24.16 -10.48 8.83
N GLU A 113 -24.14 -11.28 7.75
CA GLU A 113 -25.35 -11.70 7.02
C GLU A 113 -26.33 -12.43 7.94
N ALA A 114 -25.82 -13.39 8.72
CA ALA A 114 -26.63 -14.17 9.65
C ALA A 114 -27.30 -13.30 10.73
N TYR A 115 -26.58 -12.31 11.27
CA TYR A 115 -27.10 -11.41 12.28
C TYR A 115 -28.09 -10.39 11.72
N THR A 116 -27.80 -9.78 10.57
CA THR A 116 -28.58 -8.66 10.03
C THR A 116 -29.76 -9.09 9.16
N GLY A 117 -29.72 -10.32 8.63
CA GLY A 117 -30.70 -10.86 7.68
C GLY A 117 -30.53 -10.37 6.24
N ALA A 118 -29.52 -9.57 5.93
CA ALA A 118 -29.16 -9.19 4.56
C ALA A 118 -28.46 -10.33 3.83
N LYS A 119 -28.40 -10.24 2.50
CA LYS A 119 -27.60 -11.14 1.63
C LYS A 119 -26.66 -10.35 0.77
N ILE A 120 -25.47 -10.90 0.51
CA ILE A 120 -24.48 -10.34 -0.40
C ILE A 120 -24.32 -11.25 -1.62
N ASN A 121 -24.55 -10.69 -2.80
CA ASN A 121 -24.25 -11.29 -4.10
C ASN A 121 -22.86 -10.82 -4.54
N TRP A 122 -21.97 -11.77 -4.81
CA TRP A 122 -20.57 -11.46 -5.09
C TRP A 122 -20.28 -11.42 -6.59
N ILE A 123 -19.60 -10.38 -7.03
CA ILE A 123 -18.96 -10.27 -8.35
C ILE A 123 -17.46 -10.42 -8.12
N ASP A 124 -16.95 -11.61 -8.46
CA ASP A 124 -15.56 -11.99 -8.26
C ASP A 124 -14.83 -11.93 -9.60
N LEU A 125 -13.80 -11.11 -9.67
CA LEU A 125 -13.06 -10.88 -10.90
C LEU A 125 -11.55 -11.03 -10.68
N ALA A 126 -10.85 -11.61 -11.64
CA ALA A 126 -9.40 -11.52 -11.71
C ALA A 126 -8.99 -10.06 -11.96
N GLN A 127 -7.78 -9.68 -11.57
CA GLN A 127 -7.30 -8.29 -11.59
C GLN A 127 -7.54 -7.58 -12.93
N ALA A 128 -7.24 -8.23 -14.05
CA ALA A 128 -7.43 -7.62 -15.38
C ALA A 128 -8.91 -7.39 -15.71
N ASP A 129 -9.78 -8.35 -15.41
CA ASP A 129 -11.22 -8.26 -15.65
C ASP A 129 -11.87 -7.24 -14.70
N TYR A 130 -11.40 -7.19 -13.45
CA TYR A 130 -11.82 -6.20 -12.48
C TYR A 130 -11.52 -4.77 -12.98
N ASN A 131 -10.28 -4.52 -13.39
CA ASN A 131 -9.87 -3.20 -13.91
C ASN A 131 -10.69 -2.83 -15.16
N ALA A 132 -10.87 -3.75 -16.10
CA ALA A 132 -11.65 -3.51 -17.31
C ALA A 132 -13.11 -3.20 -17.00
N ARG A 133 -13.75 -3.94 -16.09
CA ARG A 133 -15.15 -3.73 -15.70
C ARG A 133 -15.31 -2.39 -14.95
N LEU A 134 -14.42 -2.07 -14.03
CA LEU A 134 -14.45 -0.79 -13.31
C LEU A 134 -14.32 0.38 -14.28
N GLN A 135 -13.33 0.34 -15.18
CA GLN A 135 -13.14 1.38 -16.19
C GLN A 135 -14.36 1.53 -17.13
N GLN A 136 -14.96 0.41 -17.55
CA GLN A 136 -16.20 0.43 -18.35
C GLN A 136 -17.35 1.07 -17.58
N SER A 137 -17.54 0.71 -16.32
CA SER A 137 -18.57 1.27 -15.45
C SER A 137 -18.40 2.78 -15.27
N ILE A 138 -17.15 3.22 -15.05
CA ILE A 138 -16.79 4.65 -14.95
C ILE A 138 -17.06 5.39 -16.28
N ALA A 139 -16.68 4.81 -17.42
CA ALA A 139 -16.83 5.42 -18.74
C ALA A 139 -18.31 5.61 -19.11
N THR A 140 -19.15 4.61 -18.83
CA THR A 140 -20.59 4.63 -19.14
C THR A 140 -21.42 5.35 -18.08
N GLY A 141 -20.88 5.54 -16.87
CA GLY A 141 -21.64 6.01 -15.70
C GLY A 141 -22.68 5.00 -15.20
N THR A 142 -22.60 3.75 -15.64
CA THR A 142 -23.55 2.68 -15.26
C THR A 142 -22.89 1.75 -14.25
N ILE A 143 -23.39 1.81 -13.02
CA ILE A 143 -22.94 0.96 -11.91
C ILE A 143 -24.03 -0.07 -11.61
N ASP A 144 -23.67 -1.35 -11.59
CA ASP A 144 -24.57 -2.49 -11.31
C ASP A 144 -24.18 -3.26 -10.04
N PHE A 145 -23.44 -2.61 -9.16
CA PHE A 145 -23.05 -3.11 -7.83
C PHE A 145 -23.27 -2.04 -6.77
N ASP A 146 -23.47 -2.45 -5.53
CA ASP A 146 -23.79 -1.56 -4.40
C ASP A 146 -22.58 -1.24 -3.54
N ILE A 147 -21.63 -2.18 -3.48
CA ILE A 147 -20.40 -2.06 -2.73
C ILE A 147 -19.25 -2.46 -3.67
N ILE A 148 -18.13 -1.77 -3.55
CA ILE A 148 -16.90 -2.12 -4.25
C ILE A 148 -15.70 -2.04 -3.30
N GLU A 149 -14.79 -2.98 -3.43
CA GLU A 149 -13.42 -2.84 -2.95
C GLU A 149 -12.61 -2.15 -4.04
N MET A 150 -11.96 -1.03 -3.73
CA MET A 150 -11.26 -0.23 -4.73
C MET A 150 -10.05 0.46 -4.12
N GLY A 151 -8.96 0.57 -4.88
CA GLY A 151 -7.82 1.39 -4.50
C GLY A 151 -8.09 2.89 -4.63
N ALA A 152 -7.42 3.68 -3.79
CA ALA A 152 -7.57 5.13 -3.79
C ALA A 152 -7.27 5.83 -5.13
N PRO A 153 -6.38 5.35 -6.00
CA PRO A 153 -6.15 5.96 -7.30
C PRO A 153 -7.41 6.14 -8.15
N PHE A 154 -8.36 5.19 -8.08
CA PHE A 154 -9.62 5.28 -8.82
C PHE A 154 -10.61 6.33 -8.26
N GLU A 155 -10.32 6.94 -7.10
CA GLU A 155 -11.19 7.96 -6.52
C GLU A 155 -11.41 9.15 -7.47
N GLY A 156 -10.38 9.56 -8.20
CA GLY A 156 -10.51 10.62 -9.21
C GLY A 156 -11.59 10.35 -10.25
N ASP A 157 -11.65 9.10 -10.70
CA ASP A 157 -12.64 8.66 -11.67
C ASP A 157 -14.04 8.46 -11.07
N VAL A 158 -14.12 7.78 -9.93
CA VAL A 158 -15.40 7.38 -9.29
C VAL A 158 -16.04 8.56 -8.56
N LEU A 159 -15.28 9.22 -7.68
CA LEU A 159 -15.80 10.32 -6.86
C LEU A 159 -15.96 11.60 -7.67
N GLY A 160 -15.08 11.86 -8.64
CA GLY A 160 -15.19 12.98 -9.56
C GLY A 160 -16.47 12.98 -10.38
N LYS A 161 -17.06 11.80 -10.61
CA LYS A 161 -18.35 11.63 -11.31
C LYS A 161 -19.55 11.46 -10.37
N GLY A 162 -19.36 11.51 -9.05
CA GLY A 162 -20.44 11.35 -8.08
C GLY A 162 -21.04 9.94 -8.04
N LEU A 163 -20.25 8.90 -8.36
CA LEU A 163 -20.71 7.52 -8.44
C LEU A 163 -20.75 6.79 -7.10
N ALA A 164 -20.24 7.40 -6.02
CA ALA A 164 -20.24 6.82 -4.67
C ALA A 164 -21.11 7.61 -3.68
N SER A 165 -21.62 6.93 -2.68
CA SER A 165 -22.37 7.47 -1.56
C SER A 165 -21.43 8.07 -0.51
N GLU A 166 -21.78 9.20 0.08
CA GLU A 166 -21.01 9.83 1.17
C GLU A 166 -21.14 9.01 2.46
N MET A 167 -20.04 8.82 3.17
CA MET A 167 -19.98 8.07 4.42
C MET A 167 -20.74 8.77 5.54
N PRO A 168 -21.74 8.13 6.16
CA PRO A 168 -22.47 8.69 7.30
C PRO A 168 -21.57 8.81 8.55
N ASP A 169 -21.87 9.76 9.42
CA ASP A 169 -21.09 9.99 10.64
C ASP A 169 -21.11 8.82 11.62
N TRP A 170 -22.17 8.02 11.65
CA TRP A 170 -22.21 6.82 12.49
C TRP A 170 -21.20 5.75 12.03
N VAL A 171 -20.93 5.65 10.72
CA VAL A 171 -19.88 4.77 10.16
C VAL A 171 -18.51 5.25 10.60
N LYS A 172 -18.22 6.56 10.45
CA LYS A 172 -16.93 7.17 10.89
C LYS A 172 -16.62 6.85 12.35
N LYS A 173 -17.65 6.89 13.20
CA LYS A 173 -17.55 6.54 14.63
C LYS A 173 -17.34 5.04 14.84
N GLN A 174 -18.09 4.20 14.13
CA GLN A 174 -17.99 2.75 14.27
C GLN A 174 -16.61 2.23 13.90
N ILE A 175 -16.02 2.76 12.81
CA ILE A 175 -14.70 2.35 12.35
C ILE A 175 -13.56 3.08 13.07
N ASP A 176 -13.84 4.00 13.97
CA ASP A 176 -12.84 4.81 14.69
C ASP A 176 -11.81 5.44 13.74
N MET A 177 -12.27 6.35 12.86
CA MET A 177 -11.37 7.01 11.88
C MET A 177 -10.26 7.84 12.51
N ASP A 178 -10.40 8.24 13.77
CA ASP A 178 -9.35 8.98 14.49
C ASP A 178 -8.12 8.11 14.76
N ASP A 179 -8.29 6.79 14.76
CA ASP A 179 -7.21 5.81 14.90
C ASP A 179 -6.40 5.58 13.61
N TYR A 180 -6.83 6.10 12.46
CA TYR A 180 -6.08 5.98 11.21
C TYR A 180 -4.72 6.68 11.28
N VAL A 181 -3.71 6.16 10.58
CA VAL A 181 -2.42 6.84 10.40
C VAL A 181 -2.59 8.18 9.68
N ALA A 182 -1.64 9.09 9.85
CA ALA A 182 -1.82 10.50 9.43
C ALA A 182 -2.07 10.64 7.92
N TYR A 183 -1.33 9.90 7.09
CA TYR A 183 -1.44 10.04 5.64
C TYR A 183 -2.80 9.57 5.08
N LEU A 184 -3.54 8.71 5.77
CA LEU A 184 -4.89 8.29 5.40
C LEU A 184 -6.00 9.26 5.88
N LYS A 185 -5.63 10.34 6.57
CA LYS A 185 -6.54 11.42 6.94
C LYS A 185 -6.62 12.49 5.84
N ALA A 186 -7.32 13.58 6.08
CA ALA A 186 -7.39 14.67 5.12
C ALA A 186 -5.98 15.26 4.82
N PRO A 187 -5.67 15.61 3.56
CA PRO A 187 -6.58 15.60 2.40
C PRO A 187 -6.78 14.22 1.75
N VAL A 188 -5.87 13.26 1.95
CA VAL A 188 -5.88 11.95 1.27
C VAL A 188 -7.12 11.10 1.61
N GLY A 189 -7.58 11.13 2.85
CA GLY A 189 -8.81 10.41 3.28
C GLY A 189 -10.12 11.08 2.88
N THR A 190 -10.09 12.19 2.12
CA THR A 190 -11.27 12.94 1.73
C THR A 190 -11.27 13.27 0.24
N TRP A 191 -12.47 13.53 -0.31
CA TRP A 191 -12.68 14.06 -1.64
C TRP A 191 -13.68 15.21 -1.58
N GLY A 192 -13.26 16.40 -2.01
CA GLY A 192 -14.11 17.59 -1.90
C GLY A 192 -14.57 17.89 -0.45
N GLY A 193 -13.75 17.58 0.55
CA GLY A 193 -14.05 17.75 1.96
C GLY A 193 -14.98 16.68 2.56
N LYS A 194 -15.38 15.67 1.79
CA LYS A 194 -16.27 14.59 2.20
C LYS A 194 -15.52 13.26 2.28
N THR A 195 -16.01 12.33 3.09
CA THR A 195 -15.44 11.00 3.26
C THR A 195 -16.28 9.97 2.52
N TYR A 196 -15.63 9.06 1.80
CA TYR A 196 -16.27 8.00 1.03
C TYR A 196 -15.68 6.62 1.30
N ARG A 197 -14.41 6.55 1.68
CA ARG A 197 -13.63 5.33 1.83
C ARG A 197 -13.65 4.81 3.26
N VAL A 198 -14.04 3.55 3.43
CA VAL A 198 -13.66 2.75 4.60
C VAL A 198 -12.32 2.11 4.27
N SER A 199 -11.22 2.63 4.80
CA SER A 199 -9.91 2.03 4.58
C SER A 199 -9.84 0.64 5.19
N ILE A 200 -9.26 -0.30 4.47
CA ILE A 200 -9.01 -1.68 4.89
C ILE A 200 -7.53 -2.04 4.80
N ASP A 201 -6.73 -1.13 4.25
CA ASP A 201 -5.32 -1.32 3.97
C ASP A 201 -4.57 0.02 4.04
N GLY A 202 -3.27 -0.04 4.31
CA GLY A 202 -2.39 1.11 4.48
C GLY A 202 -1.16 1.06 3.59
N ASP A 203 -1.34 0.83 2.29
CA ASP A 203 -0.26 0.62 1.34
C ASP A 203 0.88 1.65 1.44
N CYS A 204 2.08 1.12 1.62
CA CYS A 204 3.35 1.77 1.33
C CYS A 204 4.32 0.72 0.81
N HIS A 205 5.27 1.13 -0.03
CA HIS A 205 6.36 0.22 -0.37
C HIS A 205 7.40 0.19 0.75
N THR A 206 7.81 -1.03 1.11
CA THR A 206 8.81 -1.32 2.14
C THR A 206 10.03 -1.96 1.49
N PHE A 207 11.22 -1.53 1.85
CA PHE A 207 12.46 -2.18 1.44
C PHE A 207 12.72 -3.39 2.33
N ALA A 208 12.60 -4.58 1.73
CA ALA A 208 12.95 -5.85 2.34
C ALA A 208 14.34 -6.30 1.89
N TYR A 209 15.16 -6.76 2.81
CA TYR A 209 16.52 -7.23 2.50
C TYR A 209 16.88 -8.47 3.32
N ARG A 210 17.81 -9.25 2.82
CA ARG A 210 18.35 -10.46 3.44
C ARG A 210 19.54 -10.10 4.33
N LYS A 211 19.36 -10.19 5.65
CA LYS A 211 20.41 -9.90 6.67
C LYS A 211 21.66 -10.75 6.49
N ASP A 212 21.51 -11.99 6.03
CA ASP A 212 22.62 -12.94 5.80
C ASP A 212 23.50 -12.59 4.58
N TYR A 213 23.08 -11.63 3.76
CA TYR A 213 23.93 -11.07 2.69
C TYR A 213 24.87 -9.98 3.17
N PHE A 214 24.63 -9.38 4.35
CA PHE A 214 25.33 -8.19 4.84
C PHE A 214 25.98 -8.43 6.18
N GLY A 215 27.18 -7.87 6.38
CA GLY A 215 27.99 -8.01 7.58
C GLY A 215 29.46 -8.32 7.23
N ASP A 216 30.28 -8.46 8.26
CA ASP A 216 31.72 -8.73 8.09
C ASP A 216 31.95 -10.04 7.33
N GLY A 217 32.53 -9.93 6.13
CA GLY A 217 32.83 -11.07 5.27
C GLY A 217 31.62 -11.62 4.47
N ALA A 218 30.46 -11.01 4.58
CA ALA A 218 29.27 -11.40 3.79
C ALA A 218 29.41 -11.03 2.31
N ILE A 219 28.72 -11.76 1.43
CA ILE A 219 28.86 -11.63 -0.01
C ILE A 219 28.30 -10.32 -0.59
N GLY A 220 27.34 -9.70 0.09
CA GLY A 220 26.72 -8.42 -0.28
C GLY A 220 27.44 -7.19 0.29
N GLY A 221 28.47 -7.39 1.13
CA GLY A 221 29.22 -6.31 1.74
C GLY A 221 28.96 -6.13 3.24
N ALA A 222 29.70 -5.22 3.86
CA ALA A 222 29.67 -5.02 5.31
C ALA A 222 28.35 -4.38 5.82
N ASN A 223 27.69 -3.60 5.00
CA ASN A 223 26.51 -2.84 5.38
C ASN A 223 25.33 -3.10 4.45
N VAL A 224 24.12 -3.03 5.00
CA VAL A 224 22.88 -2.98 4.22
C VAL A 224 22.89 -1.69 3.40
N PRO A 225 22.63 -1.72 2.06
CA PRO A 225 22.55 -0.52 1.25
C PRO A 225 21.39 0.37 1.69
N THR A 226 21.63 1.67 1.67
CA THR A 226 20.68 2.71 2.10
C THR A 226 20.34 3.69 0.98
N THR A 227 21.02 3.57 -0.17
CA THR A 227 20.79 4.38 -1.37
C THR A 227 20.61 3.50 -2.59
N TRP A 228 19.92 4.02 -3.61
CA TRP A 228 19.77 3.31 -4.89
C TRP A 228 21.10 3.10 -5.59
N GLN A 229 22.07 4.01 -5.40
CA GLN A 229 23.43 3.86 -5.92
C GLN A 229 24.11 2.63 -5.31
N GLU A 230 24.02 2.47 -3.98
CA GLU A 230 24.57 1.30 -3.27
C GLU A 230 23.86 0.01 -3.68
N ILE A 231 22.53 0.01 -3.83
CA ILE A 231 21.74 -1.15 -4.30
C ILE A 231 22.18 -1.58 -5.69
N ASN A 232 22.36 -0.64 -6.62
CA ASN A 232 22.81 -0.93 -7.97
C ASN A 232 24.21 -1.53 -7.96
N GLN A 233 25.11 -1.03 -7.10
CA GLN A 233 26.46 -1.57 -6.98
C GLN A 233 26.45 -2.99 -6.40
N VAL A 234 25.75 -3.21 -5.29
CA VAL A 234 25.60 -4.54 -4.67
C VAL A 234 25.00 -5.55 -5.67
N SER A 235 24.00 -5.13 -6.44
CA SER A 235 23.37 -6.01 -7.44
C SER A 235 24.36 -6.47 -8.52
N LYS A 236 25.28 -5.59 -8.94
CA LYS A 236 26.36 -5.94 -9.88
C LYS A 236 27.44 -6.81 -9.23
N ASP A 237 27.80 -6.54 -7.98
CA ASP A 237 28.84 -7.26 -7.23
C ASP A 237 28.43 -8.70 -6.88
N LEU A 238 27.14 -9.01 -6.88
CA LEU A 238 26.62 -10.35 -6.61
C LEU A 238 26.60 -11.26 -7.83
N ILE A 239 26.82 -10.74 -9.04
CA ILE A 239 26.84 -11.54 -10.27
C ILE A 239 27.92 -12.64 -10.17
N GLY A 240 27.49 -13.88 -10.38
CA GLY A 240 28.37 -15.06 -10.33
C GLY A 240 28.69 -15.57 -8.92
N LYS A 241 28.09 -15.00 -7.87
CA LYS A 241 28.18 -15.54 -6.50
C LYS A 241 27.05 -16.54 -6.22
N GLU A 242 27.15 -17.27 -5.14
CA GLU A 242 26.13 -18.20 -4.64
C GLU A 242 25.39 -17.61 -3.45
N ASP A 243 24.08 -17.83 -3.41
CA ASP A 243 23.21 -17.44 -2.31
C ASP A 243 23.58 -18.20 -1.01
N PRO A 244 23.79 -17.53 0.12
CA PRO A 244 24.28 -18.15 1.35
C PRO A 244 23.28 -19.13 1.98
N LEU A 245 21.98 -19.00 1.71
CA LEU A 245 20.95 -19.85 2.26
C LEU A 245 20.63 -21.04 1.34
N THR A 246 20.53 -20.81 0.03
CA THR A 246 20.03 -21.80 -0.92
C THR A 246 21.14 -22.46 -1.75
N GLY A 247 22.33 -21.86 -1.85
CA GLY A 247 23.42 -22.31 -2.72
C GLY A 247 23.13 -22.13 -4.22
N LEU A 248 22.02 -21.47 -4.57
CA LEU A 248 21.67 -21.12 -5.96
C LEU A 248 22.42 -19.83 -6.38
N PRO A 249 22.40 -19.45 -7.67
CA PRO A 249 22.96 -18.17 -8.09
C PRO A 249 22.39 -17.00 -7.27
N ALA A 250 23.26 -16.18 -6.69
CA ALA A 250 22.87 -15.00 -5.94
C ALA A 250 22.39 -13.90 -6.88
N HIS A 251 21.31 -13.23 -6.51
CA HIS A 251 20.82 -12.04 -7.18
C HIS A 251 20.74 -10.88 -6.19
N GLY A 252 20.95 -9.67 -6.70
CA GLY A 252 20.81 -8.46 -5.91
C GLY A 252 19.37 -8.05 -5.71
N TYR A 253 19.04 -6.88 -6.20
CA TYR A 253 17.67 -6.36 -6.13
C TYR A 253 16.79 -7.04 -7.18
N LEU A 254 15.63 -7.54 -6.73
CA LEU A 254 14.62 -8.10 -7.60
C LEU A 254 13.64 -6.99 -8.02
N ASP A 255 13.90 -6.40 -9.19
CA ASP A 255 13.06 -5.33 -9.73
C ASP A 255 11.94 -5.93 -10.60
N PRO A 256 10.67 -5.73 -10.29
CA PRO A 256 9.59 -6.13 -11.17
C PRO A 256 9.59 -5.26 -12.44
N LEU A 257 10.06 -5.82 -13.54
CA LEU A 257 10.22 -5.10 -14.82
C LEU A 257 8.96 -5.10 -15.69
N LYS A 258 7.93 -5.83 -15.26
CA LYS A 258 6.61 -5.88 -15.88
C LYS A 258 5.56 -5.84 -14.78
N GLY A 259 4.46 -5.19 -15.02
CA GLY A 259 3.38 -5.07 -14.05
C GLY A 259 2.08 -5.70 -14.49
N TRP A 260 1.00 -5.37 -13.77
CA TRP A 260 -0.36 -5.87 -13.99
C TRP A 260 -1.26 -4.78 -14.63
N GLY A 261 -0.80 -4.15 -15.73
CA GLY A 261 -1.57 -3.11 -16.42
C GLY A 261 -1.54 -1.76 -15.70
N GLY A 262 -0.33 -1.27 -15.45
CA GLY A 262 -0.03 -0.01 -14.78
C GLY A 262 0.68 -0.16 -13.43
N PHE A 263 0.53 -1.29 -12.76
CA PHE A 263 1.18 -1.53 -11.46
C PHE A 263 2.71 -1.62 -11.57
N GLY A 264 3.27 -1.98 -12.73
CA GLY A 264 4.71 -1.98 -12.95
C GLY A 264 5.37 -0.61 -12.82
N PHE A 265 4.60 0.45 -13.04
CA PHE A 265 5.10 1.81 -12.89
C PHE A 265 5.43 2.16 -11.44
N TYR A 266 4.69 1.63 -10.45
CA TYR A 266 5.00 1.83 -9.02
C TYR A 266 6.40 1.35 -8.62
N PHE A 267 6.93 0.31 -9.27
CA PHE A 267 8.26 -0.18 -8.96
C PHE A 267 9.34 0.78 -9.47
N LEU A 268 9.15 1.42 -10.63
CA LEU A 268 10.02 2.50 -11.06
C LEU A 268 9.90 3.72 -10.15
N GLU A 269 8.70 4.03 -9.66
CA GLU A 269 8.45 5.15 -8.73
C GLU A 269 9.28 5.03 -7.44
N ASN A 270 9.62 3.84 -6.97
CA ASN A 270 10.49 3.65 -5.81
C ASN A 270 11.87 4.29 -6.00
N ARG A 271 12.45 4.14 -7.21
CA ARG A 271 13.72 4.78 -7.56
C ARG A 271 13.53 6.25 -7.86
N ALA A 272 12.53 6.55 -8.68
CA ALA A 272 12.25 7.89 -9.15
C ALA A 272 11.88 8.83 -8.00
N SER A 273 11.17 8.38 -6.96
CA SER A 273 10.81 9.21 -5.82
C SER A 273 12.04 9.76 -5.10
N ALA A 274 13.07 8.95 -4.91
CA ALA A 274 14.30 9.39 -4.27
C ALA A 274 15.06 10.45 -5.10
N TYR A 275 14.94 10.39 -6.42
CA TYR A 275 15.59 11.36 -7.32
C TYR A 275 14.72 12.59 -7.61
N ALA A 276 13.39 12.42 -7.76
CA ALA A 276 12.49 13.42 -8.32
C ALA A 276 11.59 14.12 -7.30
N LYS A 277 11.22 13.44 -6.19
CA LYS A 277 10.36 14.02 -5.16
C LYS A 277 11.16 14.95 -4.26
N HIS A 278 11.30 16.19 -4.72
CA HIS A 278 12.02 17.21 -3.98
C HIS A 278 11.28 17.61 -2.69
N PRO A 279 11.95 17.79 -1.52
CA PRO A 279 11.29 18.10 -0.24
C PRO A 279 10.46 19.38 -0.24
N ASN A 280 10.78 20.32 -1.13
CA ASN A 280 10.10 21.60 -1.24
C ASN A 280 8.92 21.61 -2.24
N SER A 281 8.59 20.45 -2.86
CA SER A 281 7.50 20.34 -3.82
C SER A 281 6.61 19.14 -3.50
N PRO A 282 5.29 19.31 -3.41
CA PRO A 282 4.37 18.18 -3.31
C PRO A 282 4.25 17.43 -4.65
N ALA A 283 4.51 18.12 -5.76
CA ALA A 283 4.38 17.59 -7.12
C ALA A 283 5.69 16.95 -7.61
N TRP A 284 5.59 15.80 -8.28
CA TRP A 284 6.73 15.07 -8.84
C TRP A 284 6.40 14.28 -10.12
N LEU A 285 5.10 14.11 -10.44
CA LEU A 285 4.62 13.42 -11.65
C LEU A 285 4.18 14.41 -12.73
N PHE A 286 3.46 15.46 -12.34
CA PHE A 286 3.00 16.51 -13.24
C PHE A 286 3.30 17.88 -12.65
N GLU A 287 3.46 18.86 -13.50
CA GLU A 287 3.54 20.27 -13.13
C GLU A 287 2.12 20.77 -12.76
N PRO A 288 1.92 21.34 -11.55
CA PRO A 288 0.57 21.57 -11.00
C PRO A 288 -0.28 22.58 -11.78
N ASP A 289 0.36 23.56 -12.42
CA ASP A 289 -0.37 24.63 -13.13
C ASP A 289 -0.76 24.26 -14.56
N THR A 290 -0.10 23.25 -15.14
CA THR A 290 -0.26 22.91 -16.56
C THR A 290 -0.59 21.45 -16.82
N MET A 291 -0.47 20.57 -15.80
CA MET A 291 -0.49 19.11 -15.98
C MET A 291 0.55 18.58 -16.98
N LYS A 292 1.60 19.36 -17.23
CA LYS A 292 2.71 18.89 -18.06
C LYS A 292 3.41 17.73 -17.34
N PRO A 293 3.63 16.58 -18.01
CA PRO A 293 4.37 15.47 -17.40
C PRO A 293 5.78 15.87 -16.98
N MET A 294 6.21 15.44 -15.81
CA MET A 294 7.57 15.63 -15.29
C MET A 294 8.40 14.35 -15.42
N VAL A 295 7.81 13.26 -15.92
CA VAL A 295 8.42 11.93 -15.99
C VAL A 295 9.54 11.79 -17.02
N ASN A 296 9.88 12.84 -17.75
CA ASN A 296 11.03 12.90 -18.64
C ASN A 296 12.10 13.93 -18.22
N ASN A 297 12.03 14.42 -16.98
CA ASN A 297 13.11 15.24 -16.43
C ASN A 297 14.33 14.36 -16.04
N PRO A 298 15.51 14.97 -15.80
CA PRO A 298 16.73 14.22 -15.49
C PRO A 298 16.64 13.21 -14.34
N ALA A 299 15.76 13.41 -13.37
CA ALA A 299 15.56 12.47 -12.25
C ALA A 299 14.90 11.16 -12.69
N TRP A 300 13.85 11.25 -13.48
CA TRP A 300 13.15 10.09 -14.01
C TRP A 300 14.00 9.35 -15.05
N VAL A 301 14.71 10.11 -15.88
CA VAL A 301 15.68 9.52 -16.82
C VAL A 301 16.77 8.74 -16.08
N GLN A 302 17.26 9.25 -14.94
CA GLN A 302 18.23 8.53 -14.10
C GLN A 302 17.63 7.22 -13.56
N ALA A 303 16.38 7.24 -13.06
CA ALA A 303 15.74 6.04 -12.56
C ALA A 303 15.58 4.95 -13.65
N ILE A 304 15.21 5.33 -14.86
CA ILE A 304 15.11 4.42 -16.02
C ILE A 304 16.51 3.89 -16.40
N GLN A 305 17.52 4.77 -16.42
CA GLN A 305 18.90 4.40 -16.75
C GLN A 305 19.45 3.38 -15.76
N ASP A 306 19.20 3.56 -14.46
CA ASP A 306 19.64 2.62 -13.43
C ASP A 306 19.14 1.20 -13.71
N VAL A 307 17.88 1.05 -14.11
CA VAL A 307 17.28 -0.25 -14.46
C VAL A 307 17.92 -0.81 -15.74
N MET A 308 18.11 0.02 -16.78
CA MET A 308 18.74 -0.39 -18.03
C MET A 308 20.19 -0.87 -17.79
N ASP A 309 20.93 -0.18 -16.93
CA ASP A 309 22.32 -0.56 -16.57
C ASP A 309 22.37 -1.91 -15.84
N LEU A 310 21.37 -2.24 -15.02
CA LEU A 310 21.28 -3.55 -14.35
C LEU A 310 20.88 -4.67 -15.33
N ILE A 311 20.02 -4.37 -16.30
CA ILE A 311 19.67 -5.30 -17.39
C ILE A 311 20.91 -5.59 -18.24
N GLU A 312 21.64 -4.57 -18.68
CA GLU A 312 22.85 -4.70 -19.49
C GLU A 312 23.94 -5.49 -18.75
N ALA A 313 24.08 -5.26 -17.44
CA ALA A 313 25.02 -5.99 -16.60
C ALA A 313 24.64 -7.46 -16.38
N GLY A 314 23.41 -7.88 -16.70
CA GLY A 314 22.90 -9.22 -16.39
C GLY A 314 22.67 -9.46 -14.89
N ALA A 315 22.32 -8.41 -14.14
CA ALA A 315 22.14 -8.47 -12.69
C ALA A 315 20.80 -9.11 -12.28
N TYR A 316 19.83 -9.16 -13.20
CA TYR A 316 18.53 -9.77 -12.94
C TYR A 316 18.48 -11.26 -13.30
N PRO A 317 17.61 -12.05 -12.64
CA PRO A 317 17.25 -13.37 -13.16
C PRO A 317 16.70 -13.29 -14.59
N THR A 318 16.94 -14.33 -15.39
CA THR A 318 16.64 -14.33 -16.85
C THR A 318 15.17 -14.07 -17.20
N ASP A 319 14.24 -14.31 -16.29
CA ASP A 319 12.80 -14.21 -16.56
C ASP A 319 12.16 -12.88 -16.15
N GLN A 320 12.91 -11.96 -15.53
CA GLN A 320 12.38 -10.73 -14.93
C GLN A 320 11.66 -9.81 -15.93
N ILE A 321 12.07 -9.78 -17.20
CA ILE A 321 11.50 -8.85 -18.20
C ILE A 321 10.10 -9.29 -18.65
N ASN A 322 9.76 -10.59 -18.60
CA ASN A 322 8.55 -11.14 -19.22
C ASN A 322 7.58 -11.77 -18.25
N ALA A 323 7.96 -11.96 -17.00
CA ALA A 323 7.17 -12.71 -16.05
C ALA A 323 6.35 -11.81 -15.11
N ASP A 324 5.31 -12.39 -14.53
CA ASP A 324 4.44 -11.73 -13.55
C ASP A 324 5.23 -11.27 -12.32
N PRO A 325 5.09 -10.00 -11.86
CA PRO A 325 5.84 -9.45 -10.72
C PRO A 325 5.67 -10.24 -9.43
N GLY A 326 4.46 -10.71 -9.13
CA GLY A 326 4.21 -11.52 -7.95
C GLY A 326 5.00 -12.82 -7.98
N THR A 327 5.15 -13.44 -9.16
CA THR A 327 5.91 -14.68 -9.32
C THR A 327 7.41 -14.42 -9.36
N THR A 328 7.86 -13.42 -10.13
CA THR A 328 9.30 -13.23 -10.40
C THR A 328 10.04 -12.40 -9.37
N ALA A 329 9.37 -11.50 -8.67
CA ALA A 329 10.02 -10.71 -7.62
C ALA A 329 9.60 -11.17 -6.24
N PHE A 330 8.32 -11.10 -5.92
CA PHE A 330 7.82 -11.39 -4.57
C PHE A 330 8.04 -12.86 -4.17
N GLN A 331 7.55 -13.82 -4.98
CA GLN A 331 7.71 -15.24 -4.66
C GLN A 331 9.17 -15.70 -4.73
N GLN A 332 9.97 -15.16 -5.65
CA GLN A 332 11.40 -15.44 -5.70
C GLN A 332 12.14 -14.90 -4.47
N PHE A 333 11.79 -13.71 -3.98
CA PHE A 333 12.35 -13.19 -2.75
C PHE A 333 12.00 -14.09 -1.55
N LEU A 334 10.74 -14.47 -1.39
CA LEU A 334 10.31 -15.38 -0.33
C LEU A 334 11.01 -16.75 -0.42
N ALA A 335 11.24 -17.25 -1.64
CA ALA A 335 11.99 -18.48 -1.90
C ALA A 335 13.52 -18.33 -1.75
N GLY A 336 14.03 -17.14 -1.40
CA GLY A 336 15.44 -16.89 -1.14
C GLY A 336 16.30 -16.61 -2.39
N THR A 337 15.70 -16.33 -3.55
CA THR A 337 16.47 -16.13 -4.80
C THR A 337 17.19 -14.78 -4.86
N GLY A 338 16.64 -13.72 -4.28
CA GLY A 338 17.22 -12.38 -4.28
C GLY A 338 17.57 -11.87 -2.90
N SER A 339 18.47 -10.91 -2.83
CA SER A 339 18.92 -10.31 -1.58
C SER A 339 18.10 -9.10 -1.15
N MET A 340 17.44 -8.42 -2.08
CA MET A 340 16.72 -7.17 -1.84
C MET A 340 15.47 -7.07 -2.71
N LEU A 341 14.42 -6.46 -2.17
CA LEU A 341 13.13 -6.25 -2.84
C LEU A 341 12.48 -4.98 -2.32
N MET A 342 11.88 -4.18 -3.19
CA MET A 342 10.82 -3.24 -2.81
C MET A 342 9.48 -3.89 -3.12
N TRP A 343 8.61 -3.92 -2.14
CA TRP A 343 7.27 -4.47 -2.25
C TRP A 343 6.32 -3.75 -1.31
N TRP A 344 5.02 -3.95 -1.48
CA TRP A 344 4.07 -3.51 -0.47
C TRP A 344 4.42 -4.12 0.88
N GLY A 345 4.07 -3.43 1.97
CA GLY A 345 4.49 -3.81 3.32
C GLY A 345 3.99 -5.18 3.80
N ASP A 346 3.03 -5.80 3.09
CA ASP A 346 2.60 -7.19 3.32
C ASP A 346 3.74 -8.22 3.15
N VAL A 347 4.87 -7.82 2.54
CA VAL A 347 6.08 -8.65 2.51
C VAL A 347 6.52 -9.06 3.92
N GLY A 348 6.29 -8.21 4.93
CA GLY A 348 6.65 -8.54 6.32
C GLY A 348 5.79 -9.64 6.91
N SER A 349 4.47 -9.59 6.79
CA SER A 349 3.62 -10.69 7.24
C SER A 349 3.85 -11.96 6.40
N SER A 350 3.95 -11.83 5.07
CA SER A 350 4.16 -12.96 4.16
C SER A 350 5.50 -13.67 4.36
N ALA A 351 6.59 -12.93 4.61
CA ALA A 351 7.90 -13.55 4.87
C ALA A 351 7.88 -14.47 6.10
N ARG A 352 7.05 -14.17 7.10
CA ARG A 352 6.97 -14.94 8.35
C ARG A 352 5.88 -16.01 8.33
N THR A 353 4.83 -15.86 7.55
CA THR A 353 3.63 -16.71 7.61
C THR A 353 3.41 -17.59 6.38
N SER A 354 4.03 -17.26 5.24
CA SER A 354 3.87 -18.06 4.01
C SER A 354 4.62 -19.39 4.11
N ASP A 355 3.93 -20.47 3.76
CA ASP A 355 4.50 -21.83 3.70
C ASP A 355 5.63 -21.97 2.67
N THR A 356 5.73 -21.06 1.71
CA THR A 356 6.78 -21.03 0.69
C THR A 356 7.97 -20.14 1.04
N SER A 357 7.89 -19.41 2.15
CA SER A 357 8.96 -18.52 2.58
C SER A 357 10.08 -19.26 3.29
N VAL A 358 11.32 -19.04 2.85
CA VAL A 358 12.54 -19.50 3.51
C VAL A 358 13.32 -18.35 4.16
N VAL A 359 12.85 -17.11 4.01
CA VAL A 359 13.58 -15.90 4.43
C VAL A 359 13.11 -15.33 5.77
N GLY A 360 12.08 -15.90 6.39
CA GLY A 360 11.45 -15.37 7.59
C GLY A 360 12.39 -15.06 8.76
N ASP A 361 13.47 -15.83 8.94
CA ASP A 361 14.45 -15.63 10.02
C ASP A 361 15.60 -14.69 9.63
N VAL A 362 15.77 -14.39 8.34
CA VAL A 362 16.89 -13.60 7.82
C VAL A 362 16.46 -12.29 7.15
N VAL A 363 15.18 -12.03 6.99
CA VAL A 363 14.69 -10.78 6.41
C VAL A 363 14.80 -9.61 7.38
N GLY A 364 15.13 -8.44 6.86
CA GLY A 364 15.08 -7.15 7.53
C GLY A 364 14.30 -6.13 6.70
N PHE A 365 13.90 -5.04 7.31
CA PHE A 365 13.05 -4.04 6.69
C PHE A 365 13.59 -2.63 6.91
N SER A 366 13.38 -1.76 5.94
CA SER A 366 13.60 -0.32 6.09
C SER A 366 12.69 0.50 5.16
N VAL A 367 12.74 1.79 5.31
CA VAL A 367 12.09 2.73 4.39
C VAL A 367 12.68 2.61 2.98
N ASN A 368 11.99 3.20 2.00
CA ASN A 368 12.49 3.31 0.64
C ASN A 368 13.92 3.85 0.60
N PRO A 369 14.86 3.22 -0.13
CA PRO A 369 16.23 3.69 -0.22
C PRO A 369 16.32 5.14 -0.72
N ALA A 370 17.24 5.89 -0.14
CA ALA A 370 17.50 7.27 -0.49
C ALA A 370 18.28 7.41 -1.82
N SER A 371 18.46 8.63 -2.26
CA SER A 371 19.48 9.03 -3.21
C SER A 371 20.44 10.03 -2.56
N ASP A 372 21.71 10.04 -2.98
CA ASP A 372 22.68 11.04 -2.50
C ASP A 372 22.45 12.43 -3.12
N ARG A 373 21.59 12.53 -4.14
CA ARG A 373 21.22 13.77 -4.79
C ARG A 373 19.73 13.80 -5.16
N VAL A 374 19.17 14.99 -5.28
CA VAL A 374 17.77 15.20 -5.68
C VAL A 374 17.70 16.25 -6.79
N TYR A 375 16.81 16.05 -7.73
CA TYR A 375 16.59 17.02 -8.81
C TYR A 375 15.55 18.06 -8.40
N ASN A 376 15.95 19.32 -8.42
CA ASN A 376 15.07 20.45 -8.24
C ASN A 376 14.48 20.84 -9.60
N ALA A 377 13.24 20.40 -9.88
CA ALA A 377 12.59 20.65 -11.15
C ALA A 377 12.29 22.13 -11.41
N GLN A 378 12.11 22.95 -10.36
CA GLN A 378 11.89 24.39 -10.52
C GLN A 378 13.18 25.13 -10.89
N ALA A 379 14.31 24.72 -10.29
CA ALA A 379 15.61 25.30 -10.60
C ALA A 379 16.25 24.68 -11.86
N GLY A 380 15.79 23.52 -12.30
CA GLY A 380 16.36 22.77 -13.42
C GLY A 380 17.75 22.17 -13.12
N THR A 381 18.07 21.90 -11.86
CA THR A 381 19.40 21.47 -11.41
C THR A 381 19.34 20.32 -10.41
N TRP A 382 20.42 19.52 -10.39
CA TRP A 382 20.67 18.57 -9.32
C TRP A 382 21.21 19.28 -8.08
N GLU A 383 20.74 18.85 -6.92
CA GLU A 383 21.27 19.26 -5.61
C GLU A 383 21.94 18.04 -4.96
N GLU A 384 23.21 18.16 -4.59
CA GLU A 384 23.99 17.11 -3.92
C GLU A 384 23.59 17.01 -2.45
N THR A 385 22.34 16.58 -2.23
CA THR A 385 21.73 16.44 -0.92
C THR A 385 20.99 15.11 -0.86
N ARG A 386 21.29 14.32 0.18
CA ARG A 386 20.59 13.06 0.42
C ARG A 386 19.09 13.30 0.52
N ASN A 387 18.35 12.56 -0.29
CA ASN A 387 16.89 12.62 -0.35
C ASN A 387 16.28 11.24 -0.14
N GLU A 388 15.36 11.18 0.80
CA GLU A 388 14.54 10.02 1.08
C GLU A 388 13.08 10.40 0.84
N ALA A 389 12.37 9.60 0.07
CA ALA A 389 10.99 9.85 -0.28
C ALA A 389 10.23 8.51 -0.37
N PRO A 390 9.76 7.98 0.75
CA PRO A 390 9.01 6.73 0.77
C PRO A 390 7.80 6.77 -0.16
N ASN A 391 7.63 5.72 -0.95
CA ASN A 391 6.54 5.62 -1.91
C ASN A 391 5.27 5.05 -1.24
N MET A 392 4.21 5.87 -1.16
CA MET A 392 2.88 5.47 -0.69
C MET A 392 2.07 4.92 -1.88
N ALA A 393 2.62 3.91 -2.54
CA ALA A 393 2.06 3.31 -3.74
C ALA A 393 0.66 2.77 -3.47
N TYR A 394 -0.29 3.13 -4.32
CA TYR A 394 -1.71 2.75 -4.27
C TYR A 394 -2.54 3.37 -3.14
N ILE A 395 -1.94 4.03 -2.17
CA ILE A 395 -2.59 4.70 -1.00
C ILE A 395 -3.49 3.76 -0.17
N GLY A 396 -3.49 2.48 -0.43
CA GLY A 396 -4.30 1.46 0.22
C GLY A 396 -5.65 1.19 -0.44
N TRP A 397 -6.13 -0.01 -0.16
CA TRP A 397 -7.46 -0.45 -0.53
C TRP A 397 -8.52 0.10 0.41
N GLY A 398 -9.71 0.30 -0.13
CA GLY A 398 -10.88 0.71 0.63
C GLY A 398 -12.15 0.07 0.14
N VAL A 399 -13.15 0.04 1.01
CA VAL A 399 -14.52 -0.35 0.68
C VAL A 399 -15.33 0.92 0.48
N TYR A 400 -16.00 1.01 -0.65
CA TYR A 400 -16.87 2.14 -1.02
C TYR A 400 -18.29 1.66 -1.25
N VAL A 401 -19.25 2.46 -0.80
CA VAL A 401 -20.67 2.26 -1.10
C VAL A 401 -21.01 3.11 -2.32
N MET A 402 -21.61 2.52 -3.33
CA MET A 402 -21.93 3.19 -4.58
C MET A 402 -23.23 3.97 -4.49
N ALA A 403 -23.40 4.95 -5.39
CA ALA A 403 -24.62 5.77 -5.42
C ALA A 403 -25.88 4.98 -5.83
N THR A 404 -25.76 3.73 -6.26
CA THR A 404 -26.89 2.82 -6.54
C THR A 404 -27.82 2.59 -5.35
N VAL A 405 -27.32 2.80 -4.13
CA VAL A 405 -28.14 2.65 -2.91
C VAL A 405 -28.89 3.93 -2.52
N GLU A 406 -28.60 5.05 -3.20
CA GLU A 406 -29.29 6.30 -2.91
C GLU A 406 -30.79 6.21 -3.26
N GLY A 407 -31.64 6.69 -2.35
CA GLY A 407 -33.11 6.58 -2.48
C GLY A 407 -33.72 5.36 -1.81
N ASP A 408 -32.93 4.39 -1.31
CA ASP A 408 -33.36 3.31 -0.45
C ASP A 408 -32.58 3.34 0.88
N GLU A 409 -33.13 3.97 1.88
CA GLU A 409 -32.47 4.18 3.18
C GLU A 409 -32.12 2.87 3.89
N LYS A 410 -32.94 1.81 3.72
CA LYS A 410 -32.66 0.51 4.32
C LYS A 410 -31.48 -0.17 3.63
N LYS A 411 -31.47 -0.16 2.30
CA LYS A 411 -30.38 -0.68 1.49
C LYS A 411 -29.07 0.09 1.73
N LYS A 412 -29.15 1.42 1.77
CA LYS A 412 -28.01 2.30 2.06
C LYS A 412 -27.41 2.02 3.44
N LYS A 413 -28.25 1.91 4.48
CA LYS A 413 -27.79 1.57 5.83
C LYS A 413 -27.15 0.18 5.88
N ALA A 414 -27.71 -0.80 5.16
CA ALA A 414 -27.15 -2.15 5.06
C ALA A 414 -25.78 -2.16 4.39
N ALA A 415 -25.62 -1.47 3.25
CA ALA A 415 -24.35 -1.37 2.53
C ALA A 415 -23.26 -0.72 3.40
N TRP A 416 -23.58 0.40 4.06
CA TRP A 416 -22.62 1.06 4.96
C TRP A 416 -22.31 0.22 6.20
N SER A 417 -23.27 -0.58 6.71
CA SER A 417 -23.02 -1.49 7.82
C SER A 417 -22.05 -2.63 7.44
N ALA A 418 -22.19 -3.18 6.23
CA ALA A 418 -21.25 -4.19 5.72
C ALA A 418 -19.84 -3.61 5.56
N ALA A 419 -19.72 -2.42 4.95
CA ALA A 419 -18.45 -1.72 4.80
C ALA A 419 -17.82 -1.40 6.17
N ALA A 420 -18.61 -0.90 7.13
CA ALA A 420 -18.15 -0.59 8.48
C ALA A 420 -17.72 -1.84 9.27
N HIS A 421 -18.33 -2.99 9.02
CA HIS A 421 -17.89 -4.25 9.62
C HIS A 421 -16.51 -4.66 9.13
N LEU A 422 -16.27 -4.58 7.80
CA LEU A 422 -14.97 -4.88 7.20
C LEU A 422 -13.86 -3.92 7.67
N GLY A 423 -14.18 -2.63 7.84
CA GLY A 423 -13.24 -1.63 8.37
C GLY A 423 -13.17 -1.59 9.90
N GLY A 424 -13.71 -2.58 10.60
CA GLY A 424 -13.69 -2.65 12.06
C GLY A 424 -12.28 -2.74 12.63
N LYS A 425 -12.05 -2.09 13.78
CA LYS A 425 -10.73 -1.93 14.39
C LYS A 425 -10.04 -3.27 14.70
N ASP A 426 -10.77 -4.21 15.28
CA ASP A 426 -10.21 -5.51 15.67
C ASP A 426 -10.03 -6.42 14.44
N LEU A 427 -11.01 -6.40 13.51
CA LEU A 427 -10.93 -7.17 12.28
C LEU A 427 -9.75 -6.74 11.41
N SER A 428 -9.52 -5.43 11.28
CA SER A 428 -8.41 -4.89 10.49
C SER A 428 -7.03 -5.22 11.10
N LEU A 429 -6.92 -5.31 12.42
CA LEU A 429 -5.69 -5.75 13.07
C LEU A 429 -5.37 -7.20 12.67
N TRP A 430 -6.37 -8.08 12.75
CA TRP A 430 -6.18 -9.47 12.33
C TRP A 430 -5.76 -9.56 10.87
N ALA A 431 -6.44 -8.84 9.97
CA ALA A 431 -6.12 -8.82 8.55
C ALA A 431 -4.70 -8.32 8.26
N SER A 432 -4.17 -7.39 9.07
CA SER A 432 -2.79 -6.90 8.93
C SER A 432 -1.74 -7.86 9.50
N ALA A 433 -2.09 -8.64 10.53
CA ALA A 433 -1.14 -9.55 11.18
C ALA A 433 -1.01 -10.92 10.49
N TYR A 434 -1.96 -11.30 9.64
CA TYR A 434 -1.94 -12.54 8.88
C TYR A 434 -1.68 -12.32 7.38
N PRO A 435 -1.31 -13.36 6.61
CA PRO A 435 -0.96 -13.23 5.21
C PRO A 435 -2.20 -12.95 4.35
N SER A 436 -2.74 -11.77 4.50
CA SER A 436 -3.94 -11.31 3.80
C SER A 436 -3.65 -10.29 2.70
N GLY A 437 -2.39 -9.84 2.55
CA GLY A 437 -1.97 -8.75 1.67
C GLY A 437 -2.35 -7.37 2.18
N PHE A 438 -3.02 -7.26 3.33
CA PHE A 438 -3.35 -5.97 3.95
C PHE A 438 -2.29 -5.54 4.96
N GLN A 439 -1.96 -4.27 4.94
CA GLN A 439 -0.92 -3.67 5.76
C GLN A 439 -1.49 -2.93 6.96
N PRO A 440 -0.71 -2.73 8.02
CA PRO A 440 -1.11 -1.89 9.14
C PRO A 440 -1.44 -0.45 8.69
N TYR A 441 -2.61 0.07 9.06
CA TYR A 441 -3.05 1.42 8.68
C TYR A 441 -3.68 2.22 9.82
N ARG A 442 -3.67 1.67 11.02
CA ARG A 442 -4.16 2.31 12.23
C ARG A 442 -3.04 2.53 13.22
N GLN A 443 -3.13 3.59 14.01
CA GLN A 443 -2.18 3.83 15.10
C GLN A 443 -2.16 2.63 16.07
N SER A 444 -3.32 2.05 16.34
CA SER A 444 -3.46 0.87 17.20
C SER A 444 -2.87 -0.42 16.62
N HIS A 445 -2.60 -0.49 15.30
CA HIS A 445 -1.93 -1.65 14.71
C HIS A 445 -0.44 -1.75 15.05
N PHE A 446 0.15 -0.68 15.62
CA PHE A 446 1.56 -0.61 15.96
C PHE A 446 1.84 -0.94 17.44
N GLN A 447 0.97 -1.73 18.07
CA GLN A 447 1.19 -2.27 19.41
C GLN A 447 1.87 -3.63 19.30
N PHE A 448 3.14 -3.70 19.67
CA PHE A 448 3.97 -4.89 19.48
C PHE A 448 3.44 -6.12 20.22
N GLU A 449 2.87 -5.92 21.39
CA GLU A 449 2.31 -6.98 22.24
C GLU A 449 1.21 -7.78 21.51
N GLU A 450 0.40 -7.12 20.67
CA GLU A 450 -0.65 -7.76 19.88
C GLU A 450 -0.08 -8.66 18.79
N TRP A 451 1.03 -8.27 18.18
CA TRP A 451 1.73 -9.09 17.19
C TRP A 451 2.48 -10.26 17.82
N GLU A 452 3.03 -10.08 19.02
CA GLU A 452 3.61 -11.19 19.79
C GLU A 452 2.53 -12.23 20.16
N GLU A 453 1.30 -11.80 20.47
CA GLU A 453 0.16 -12.71 20.68
C GLU A 453 -0.23 -13.46 19.39
N ALA A 454 -0.04 -12.87 18.22
CA ALA A 454 -0.20 -13.53 16.93
C ALA A 454 0.94 -14.51 16.60
N GLY A 455 2.01 -14.53 17.38
CA GLY A 455 3.14 -15.47 17.27
C GLY A 455 4.39 -14.90 16.60
N TYR A 456 4.49 -13.59 16.42
CA TYR A 456 5.69 -12.95 15.90
C TYR A 456 6.74 -12.73 16.99
N ASP A 457 8.02 -12.80 16.61
CA ASP A 457 9.12 -12.41 17.50
C ASP A 457 9.16 -10.89 17.68
N ARG A 458 9.40 -10.41 18.89
CA ARG A 458 9.48 -9.00 19.22
C ARG A 458 10.44 -8.22 18.31
N ALA A 459 11.66 -8.72 18.12
CA ALA A 459 12.67 -8.06 17.29
C ALA A 459 12.23 -7.97 15.82
N TYR A 460 11.52 -8.98 15.31
CA TYR A 460 10.96 -8.97 13.97
C TYR A 460 9.89 -7.88 13.82
N VAL A 461 8.99 -7.80 14.79
CA VAL A 461 7.90 -6.81 14.78
C VAL A 461 8.44 -5.39 14.89
N GLU A 462 9.46 -5.15 15.73
CA GLU A 462 10.11 -3.84 15.86
C GLU A 462 10.75 -3.38 14.54
N ASP A 463 11.38 -4.28 13.80
CA ASP A 463 12.00 -4.02 12.48
C ASP A 463 10.91 -3.75 11.42
N TYR A 464 9.95 -4.65 11.32
CA TYR A 464 8.87 -4.58 10.30
C TYR A 464 7.95 -3.39 10.50
N LEU A 465 7.32 -3.28 11.66
CA LEU A 465 6.39 -2.17 11.95
C LEU A 465 7.13 -0.83 12.05
N GLY A 466 8.39 -0.84 12.48
CA GLY A 466 9.25 0.35 12.50
C GLY A 466 9.41 0.94 11.10
N SER A 467 9.74 0.11 10.11
CA SER A 467 9.90 0.55 8.73
C SER A 467 8.60 1.13 8.13
N ASN A 468 7.46 0.51 8.41
CA ASN A 468 6.15 1.01 7.98
C ASN A 468 5.82 2.36 8.67
N ALA A 469 6.06 2.44 9.98
CA ALA A 469 5.82 3.67 10.74
C ALA A 469 6.68 4.83 10.25
N ASP A 470 7.95 4.58 9.97
CA ASP A 470 8.87 5.58 9.43
C ASP A 470 8.44 6.05 8.03
N SER A 471 7.94 5.14 7.18
CA SER A 471 7.37 5.48 5.87
C SER A 471 6.12 6.35 6.01
N TYR A 472 5.14 5.96 6.84
CA TYR A 472 3.88 6.68 7.02
C TYR A 472 4.03 8.06 7.65
N ASN A 473 5.06 8.28 8.44
CA ASN A 473 5.33 9.55 9.10
C ASN A 473 6.41 10.38 8.39
N HIS A 474 6.94 9.89 7.26
CA HIS A 474 8.00 10.59 6.58
C HIS A 474 7.53 11.93 5.98
N PRO A 475 8.20 13.06 6.29
CA PRO A 475 7.74 14.38 5.86
C PRO A 475 7.81 14.60 4.35
N ASN A 476 8.58 13.78 3.64
CA ASN A 476 8.74 13.82 2.18
C ASN A 476 8.16 12.58 1.50
N ALA A 477 7.15 11.95 2.08
CA ALA A 477 6.50 10.79 1.44
C ALA A 477 6.00 11.15 0.04
N ALA A 478 6.26 10.26 -0.92
CA ALA A 478 5.78 10.38 -2.29
C ALA A 478 4.38 9.77 -2.37
N ILE A 479 3.38 10.64 -2.45
CA ILE A 479 1.96 10.25 -2.56
C ILE A 479 1.56 10.39 -4.02
N GLU A 480 0.89 9.38 -4.55
CA GLU A 480 0.39 9.42 -5.92
C GLU A 480 -0.83 10.34 -6.07
N PRO A 481 -1.04 10.91 -7.26
CA PRO A 481 -2.19 11.74 -7.52
C PRO A 481 -3.46 10.89 -7.72
N ARG A 482 -4.58 11.36 -7.18
CA ARG A 482 -5.90 10.74 -7.39
C ARG A 482 -6.64 11.48 -8.51
N VAL A 483 -6.05 11.52 -9.71
CA VAL A 483 -6.62 12.20 -10.87
C VAL A 483 -7.39 11.23 -11.77
N PRO A 484 -8.43 11.69 -12.49
CA PRO A 484 -9.12 10.86 -13.46
C PRO A 484 -8.17 10.25 -14.49
N GLY A 485 -8.33 8.96 -14.74
CA GLY A 485 -7.53 8.22 -15.72
C GLY A 485 -6.12 7.83 -15.25
N ILE A 486 -5.78 7.91 -13.96
CA ILE A 486 -4.40 7.65 -13.49
C ILE A 486 -3.86 6.28 -13.95
N PHE A 487 -4.69 5.24 -13.98
CA PHE A 487 -4.27 3.93 -14.48
C PHE A 487 -4.06 3.90 -16.01
N GLN A 488 -4.63 4.82 -16.78
CA GLN A 488 -4.29 4.95 -18.20
C GLN A 488 -2.87 5.52 -18.34
N TYR A 489 -2.51 6.51 -17.52
CA TYR A 489 -1.14 7.05 -17.48
C TYR A 489 -0.13 5.96 -17.09
N TYR A 490 -0.41 5.19 -16.04
CA TYR A 490 0.49 4.16 -15.54
C TYR A 490 0.61 2.97 -16.50
N SER A 491 -0.48 2.53 -17.10
CA SER A 491 -0.47 1.43 -18.07
C SER A 491 0.36 1.78 -19.31
N VAL A 492 0.20 3.00 -19.83
CA VAL A 492 1.02 3.46 -20.98
C VAL A 492 2.49 3.62 -20.57
N ALA A 493 2.77 4.13 -19.37
CA ALA A 493 4.16 4.21 -18.89
C ALA A 493 4.80 2.83 -18.78
N GLU A 494 4.09 1.84 -18.26
CA GLU A 494 4.54 0.45 -18.19
C GLU A 494 4.85 -0.13 -19.59
N ASP A 495 3.97 0.12 -20.58
CA ASP A 495 4.19 -0.31 -21.96
C ASP A 495 5.42 0.33 -22.59
N GLU A 496 5.64 1.63 -22.39
CA GLU A 496 6.80 2.34 -22.93
C GLU A 496 8.10 1.92 -22.20
N LEU A 497 8.06 1.69 -20.89
CA LEU A 497 9.19 1.11 -20.15
C LEU A 497 9.57 -0.27 -20.67
N ALA A 498 8.58 -1.14 -20.91
CA ALA A 498 8.84 -2.47 -21.46
C ALA A 498 9.54 -2.40 -22.83
N LYS A 499 9.16 -1.44 -23.69
CA LYS A 499 9.87 -1.19 -24.97
C LYS A 499 11.30 -0.69 -24.75
N GLY A 500 11.50 0.22 -23.80
CA GLY A 500 12.82 0.73 -23.43
C GLY A 500 13.73 -0.38 -22.92
N TYR A 501 13.26 -1.17 -21.97
CA TYR A 501 13.99 -2.29 -21.39
C TYR A 501 14.31 -3.40 -22.40
N ALA A 502 13.45 -3.56 -23.43
CA ALA A 502 13.69 -4.47 -24.55
C ALA A 502 14.62 -3.88 -25.64
N GLY A 503 15.16 -2.67 -25.45
CA GLY A 503 16.07 -2.03 -26.39
C GLY A 503 15.42 -1.48 -27.67
N GLN A 504 14.09 -1.24 -27.64
CA GLN A 504 13.39 -0.64 -28.79
C GLN A 504 13.61 0.88 -28.87
N TYR A 505 14.03 1.51 -27.78
CA TYR A 505 14.50 2.90 -27.71
C TYR A 505 16.02 2.93 -27.51
N GLY A 506 16.67 3.95 -28.05
CA GLY A 506 18.12 4.07 -28.02
C GLY A 506 18.70 4.55 -26.68
N SER A 507 17.81 5.04 -25.76
CA SER A 507 18.25 5.58 -24.47
C SER A 507 17.10 5.66 -23.45
N ALA A 508 17.47 5.84 -22.19
CA ALA A 508 16.53 6.14 -21.11
C ALA A 508 15.75 7.46 -21.36
N GLN A 509 16.40 8.46 -21.98
CA GLN A 509 15.74 9.71 -22.34
C GLN A 509 14.64 9.50 -23.39
N GLU A 510 14.91 8.71 -24.44
CA GLU A 510 13.89 8.42 -25.45
C GLU A 510 12.71 7.64 -24.86
N THR A 511 12.95 6.73 -23.93
CA THR A 511 11.90 6.01 -23.19
C THR A 511 11.06 6.98 -22.38
N ALA A 512 11.69 7.86 -21.61
CA ALA A 512 11.02 8.88 -20.79
C ALA A 512 10.21 9.88 -21.63
N ASP A 513 10.74 10.30 -22.79
CA ASP A 513 10.05 11.20 -23.72
C ASP A 513 8.82 10.53 -24.35
N ALA A 514 8.89 9.23 -24.64
CA ALA A 514 7.74 8.46 -25.14
C ALA A 514 6.62 8.39 -24.08
N ILE A 515 6.96 8.15 -22.81
CA ILE A 515 6.01 8.19 -21.70
C ILE A 515 5.36 9.58 -21.59
N ALA A 516 6.17 10.64 -21.56
CA ALA A 516 5.69 12.01 -21.42
C ALA A 516 4.76 12.40 -22.59
N ALA A 517 5.11 12.04 -23.83
CA ALA A 517 4.30 12.31 -24.99
C ALA A 517 2.94 11.57 -24.98
N ALA A 518 2.91 10.36 -24.45
CA ALA A 518 1.68 9.60 -24.28
C ALA A 518 0.81 10.20 -23.16
N TRP A 519 1.40 10.63 -22.06
CA TRP A 519 0.71 11.27 -20.94
C TRP A 519 0.09 12.61 -21.34
N GLU A 520 0.77 13.42 -22.15
CA GLU A 520 0.18 14.67 -22.71
C GLU A 520 -1.11 14.39 -23.46
N LYS A 521 -1.15 13.35 -24.30
CA LYS A 521 -2.36 12.97 -25.05
C LYS A 521 -3.51 12.56 -24.14
N ILE A 522 -3.23 11.80 -23.08
CA ILE A 522 -4.23 11.37 -22.09
C ILE A 522 -4.79 12.60 -21.37
N THR A 523 -3.93 13.53 -20.94
CA THR A 523 -4.32 14.78 -20.28
C THR A 523 -5.28 15.58 -21.16
N ASP A 524 -4.97 15.75 -22.45
CA ASP A 524 -5.80 16.49 -23.39
C ASP A 524 -7.13 15.78 -23.68
N GLN A 525 -7.12 14.44 -23.77
CA GLN A 525 -8.33 13.64 -23.99
C GLN A 525 -9.32 13.69 -22.81
N ILE A 526 -8.82 13.67 -21.58
CA ILE A 526 -9.65 13.76 -20.37
C ILE A 526 -10.12 15.20 -20.14
N GLY A 527 -9.31 16.19 -20.49
CA GLY A 527 -9.59 17.62 -20.33
C GLY A 527 -8.63 18.28 -19.35
N ARG A 528 -7.64 18.98 -19.86
CA ARG A 528 -6.51 19.56 -19.11
C ARG A 528 -6.94 20.45 -17.96
N ASP A 529 -7.88 21.38 -18.17
CA ASP A 529 -8.33 22.31 -17.12
C ASP A 529 -8.98 21.58 -15.92
N SER A 530 -9.74 20.53 -16.22
CA SER A 530 -10.33 19.66 -15.19
C SER A 530 -9.25 18.91 -14.43
N GLN A 531 -8.27 18.36 -15.13
CA GLN A 531 -7.15 17.65 -14.54
C GLN A 531 -6.30 18.54 -13.63
N ILE A 532 -6.00 19.78 -14.04
CA ILE A 532 -5.29 20.79 -13.23
C ILE A 532 -6.02 21.02 -11.90
N THR A 533 -7.34 21.23 -11.97
CA THR A 533 -8.16 21.49 -10.77
C THR A 533 -8.11 20.31 -9.80
N VAL A 534 -8.28 19.09 -10.30
CA VAL A 534 -8.29 17.88 -9.48
C VAL A 534 -6.89 17.59 -8.93
N TYR A 535 -5.85 17.76 -9.75
CA TYR A 535 -4.48 17.50 -9.31
C TYR A 535 -4.05 18.43 -8.18
N LYS A 536 -4.33 19.74 -8.30
CA LYS A 536 -4.08 20.69 -7.20
C LYS A 536 -4.80 20.30 -5.93
N ALA A 537 -6.08 19.94 -6.04
CA ALA A 537 -6.85 19.50 -4.88
C ALA A 537 -6.26 18.21 -4.25
N SER A 538 -5.76 17.28 -5.05
CA SER A 538 -5.10 16.05 -4.55
C SER A 538 -3.77 16.33 -3.83
N LEU A 539 -3.10 17.44 -4.17
CA LEU A 539 -1.87 17.91 -3.52
C LEU A 539 -2.14 18.80 -2.29
N GLY A 540 -3.39 19.14 -2.01
CA GLY A 540 -3.76 20.07 -0.93
C GLY A 540 -3.48 21.53 -1.27
N MET A 541 -3.46 21.89 -2.55
CA MET A 541 -3.20 23.23 -3.09
C MET A 541 -4.49 23.99 -3.43
#